data_d0ac9f93e5dee45a95be0a4a9af697cd
#
_entry.id   d0ac9f93e5dee45a95be0a4a9af697cd
#
_cell.length_a   1.000
_cell.length_b   1.000
_cell.length_c   1.000
_cell.angle_alpha   90.00
_cell.angle_beta   90.00
_cell.angle_gamma   90.00
#
_symmetry.space_group_name_H-M   'P 1'
#
loop_
_entity.id
_entity.type
_entity.pdbx_description
1 polymer ?
#
loop_
_entity_poly.entity_id
_entity_poly.type
_entity_poly.pdbx_seq_one_letter_code
_entity_poly.pdbx_strand_id
1 'polypeptide(L)'
;SLVIGVLLALAVVPFVNDLLQTRVDMNVLGRPVWLLALVSLTVVVGVLSGLLPAIIISSSKPIEVVRGTFRAKTKMVFSKFFIVFQNVITITMIAASIVMVSQIVHMINAPVGYNTKNLLAMNSVDGRQLSAFVGELKGLSCVDRVGKTRGLPFFGSNNWTATYQGQNISFQQFIMDKECYEMLGLEILRDNHLTTEGWFLNEQAMREMNLSEDATSFMLDRHERPIAIAGIVRDFYCFGNVTT
;
A
#
# COMPACT_ATOMS: atom_id res chain seq x y z
N SER A 1 -30.52 0.73 18.82
CA SER A 1 -29.35 1.15 18.00
C SER A 1 -28.58 -0.04 17.42
N LEU A 2 -28.27 -1.09 18.20
CA LEU A 2 -27.52 -2.27 17.75
C LEU A 2 -28.19 -3.00 16.58
N VAL A 3 -29.47 -3.28 16.68
CA VAL A 3 -30.25 -3.95 15.61
C VAL A 3 -30.21 -3.15 14.31
N ILE A 4 -30.38 -1.83 14.40
CA ILE A 4 -30.30 -0.94 13.23
C ILE A 4 -28.88 -0.97 12.63
N GLY A 5 -27.85 -0.96 13.46
CA GLY A 5 -26.46 -1.05 13.01
C GLY A 5 -26.16 -2.36 12.27
N VAL A 6 -26.65 -3.48 12.77
CA VAL A 6 -26.49 -4.79 12.11
C VAL A 6 -27.26 -4.84 10.78
N LEU A 7 -28.48 -4.32 10.74
CA LEU A 7 -29.26 -4.27 9.50
C LEU A 7 -28.59 -3.39 8.43
N LEU A 8 -28.04 -2.23 8.82
CA LEU A 8 -27.29 -1.38 7.92
C LEU A 8 -26.00 -2.07 7.43
N ALA A 9 -25.28 -2.76 8.30
CA ALA A 9 -24.09 -3.51 7.91
C ALA A 9 -24.43 -4.60 6.88
N LEU A 10 -25.50 -5.36 7.11
CA LEU A 10 -25.99 -6.39 6.16
C LEU A 10 -26.33 -5.78 4.80
N ALA A 11 -26.89 -4.58 4.75
CA ALA A 11 -27.24 -3.91 3.51
C ALA A 11 -26.01 -3.36 2.76
N VAL A 12 -24.97 -2.92 3.48
CA VAL A 12 -23.78 -2.26 2.88
C VAL A 12 -22.68 -3.26 2.49
N VAL A 13 -22.53 -4.39 3.22
CA VAL A 13 -21.46 -5.36 2.96
C VAL A 13 -21.43 -5.89 1.53
N PRO A 14 -22.54 -6.25 0.85
CA PRO A 14 -22.47 -6.68 -0.54
C PRO A 14 -21.84 -5.64 -1.47
N PHE A 15 -22.23 -4.38 -1.29
CA PHE A 15 -21.69 -3.26 -2.07
C PHE A 15 -20.18 -3.07 -1.82
N VAL A 16 -19.74 -3.19 -0.56
CA VAL A 16 -18.31 -3.09 -0.20
C VAL A 16 -17.52 -4.26 -0.77
N ASN A 17 -18.06 -5.47 -0.76
CA ASN A 17 -17.42 -6.65 -1.33
C ASN A 17 -17.20 -6.50 -2.84
N ASP A 18 -18.18 -5.98 -3.56
CA ASP A 18 -18.07 -5.72 -5.00
C ASP A 18 -17.04 -4.61 -5.30
N LEU A 19 -17.10 -3.52 -4.53
CA LEU A 19 -16.23 -2.36 -4.75
C LEU A 19 -14.75 -2.68 -4.47
N LEU A 20 -14.47 -3.43 -3.40
CA LEU A 20 -13.12 -3.73 -2.95
C LEU A 20 -12.62 -5.11 -3.41
N GLN A 21 -13.43 -5.85 -4.19
CA GLN A 21 -13.16 -7.23 -4.62
C GLN A 21 -12.72 -8.13 -3.45
N THR A 22 -13.28 -7.88 -2.26
CA THR A 22 -13.02 -8.62 -1.04
C THR A 22 -14.20 -9.55 -0.73
N ARG A 23 -13.99 -10.49 0.19
CA ARG A 23 -15.05 -11.36 0.68
C ARG A 23 -15.18 -11.18 2.20
N VAL A 24 -15.87 -10.14 2.60
CA VAL A 24 -16.27 -9.99 4.01
C VAL A 24 -17.44 -10.94 4.25
N ASP A 25 -17.18 -12.03 4.96
CA ASP A 25 -18.22 -13.04 5.27
C ASP A 25 -18.98 -12.63 6.54
N MET A 26 -20.27 -12.34 6.37
CA MET A 26 -21.17 -12.02 7.49
C MET A 26 -21.57 -13.23 8.35
N ASN A 27 -21.26 -14.46 7.92
CA ASN A 27 -21.46 -15.67 8.75
C ASN A 27 -20.64 -15.63 10.05
N VAL A 28 -19.65 -14.76 10.13
CA VAL A 28 -18.90 -14.47 11.36
C VAL A 28 -19.85 -14.03 12.50
N LEU A 29 -20.91 -13.27 12.20
CA LEU A 29 -21.92 -12.87 13.19
C LEU A 29 -22.74 -14.05 13.74
N GLY A 30 -22.84 -15.16 13.01
CA GLY A 30 -23.49 -16.40 13.48
C GLY A 30 -22.67 -17.19 14.49
N ARG A 31 -21.40 -16.89 14.68
CA ARG A 31 -20.56 -17.57 15.67
C ARG A 31 -20.80 -17.02 17.06
N PRO A 32 -21.03 -17.89 18.09
CA PRO A 32 -21.38 -17.47 19.42
C PRO A 32 -20.36 -16.52 20.08
N VAL A 33 -19.08 -16.66 19.74
CA VAL A 33 -18.00 -15.81 20.25
C VAL A 33 -18.18 -14.35 19.81
N TRP A 34 -18.51 -14.11 18.56
CA TRP A 34 -18.72 -12.75 18.04
C TRP A 34 -20.02 -12.13 18.52
N LEU A 35 -21.08 -12.93 18.68
CA LEU A 35 -22.30 -12.46 19.31
C LEU A 35 -22.07 -12.05 20.77
N LEU A 36 -21.33 -12.87 21.53
CA LEU A 36 -20.94 -12.53 22.89
C LEU A 36 -20.09 -11.24 22.95
N ALA A 37 -19.12 -11.09 22.05
CA ALA A 37 -18.32 -9.88 21.94
C ALA A 37 -19.15 -8.64 21.65
N LEU A 38 -20.11 -8.74 20.73
CA LEU A 38 -21.00 -7.66 20.33
C LEU A 38 -21.95 -7.26 21.49
N VAL A 39 -22.53 -8.25 22.17
CA VAL A 39 -23.38 -8.02 23.36
C VAL A 39 -22.56 -7.42 24.49
N SER A 40 -21.38 -7.97 24.77
CA SER A 40 -20.47 -7.46 25.81
C SER A 40 -20.09 -6.01 25.55
N LEU A 41 -19.70 -5.68 24.31
CA LEU A 41 -19.37 -4.31 23.91
C LEU A 41 -20.57 -3.37 24.13
N THR A 42 -21.77 -3.81 23.75
CA THR A 42 -23.00 -3.01 23.94
C THR A 42 -23.30 -2.77 25.40
N VAL A 43 -23.13 -3.77 26.26
CA VAL A 43 -23.30 -3.64 27.70
C VAL A 43 -22.26 -2.67 28.30
N VAL A 44 -20.99 -2.82 27.93
CA VAL A 44 -19.90 -1.94 28.38
C VAL A 44 -20.19 -0.49 28.00
N VAL A 45 -20.52 -0.23 26.74
CA VAL A 45 -20.84 1.11 26.25
C VAL A 45 -22.09 1.65 26.97
N GLY A 46 -23.13 0.83 27.15
CA GLY A 46 -24.34 1.20 27.84
C GLY A 46 -24.10 1.56 29.31
N VAL A 47 -23.32 0.77 30.01
CA VAL A 47 -22.90 1.03 31.42
C VAL A 47 -22.09 2.31 31.51
N LEU A 48 -21.05 2.46 30.68
CA LEU A 48 -20.18 3.65 30.69
C LEU A 48 -20.97 4.93 30.38
N SER A 49 -21.86 4.89 29.42
CA SER A 49 -22.69 6.04 29.03
C SER A 49 -23.74 6.41 30.09
N GLY A 50 -24.22 5.44 30.86
CA GLY A 50 -25.19 5.67 31.94
C GLY A 50 -24.55 6.00 33.29
N LEU A 51 -23.38 5.45 33.57
CA LEU A 51 -22.73 5.55 34.88
C LEU A 51 -22.23 6.98 35.18
N LEU A 52 -21.68 7.66 34.17
CA LEU A 52 -21.23 9.04 34.29
C LEU A 52 -22.35 10.02 34.73
N PRO A 53 -23.52 10.07 34.02
CA PRO A 53 -24.61 10.90 34.47
C PRO A 53 -25.16 10.49 35.86
N ALA A 54 -25.22 9.17 36.14
CA ALA A 54 -25.72 8.66 37.41
C ALA A 54 -24.87 9.10 38.60
N ILE A 55 -23.53 9.01 38.52
CA ILE A 55 -22.62 9.45 39.53
C ILE A 55 -22.75 10.96 39.81
N ILE A 56 -22.84 11.76 38.75
CA ILE A 56 -22.97 13.21 38.89
C ILE A 56 -24.27 13.62 39.52
N ILE A 57 -25.38 12.95 39.20
CA ILE A 57 -26.68 13.24 39.82
C ILE A 57 -26.68 12.77 41.30
N SER A 58 -26.11 11.59 41.54
CA SER A 58 -26.03 11.02 42.91
C SER A 58 -25.18 11.84 43.89
N SER A 59 -24.14 12.51 43.39
CA SER A 59 -23.25 13.35 44.19
C SER A 59 -23.80 14.75 44.49
N SER A 60 -24.95 15.12 43.89
CA SER A 60 -25.53 16.45 44.04
C SER A 60 -26.33 16.61 45.32
N LYS A 61 -26.27 17.77 45.96
CA LYS A 61 -27.05 18.08 47.14
C LYS A 61 -28.54 18.17 46.77
N PRO A 62 -29.46 17.54 47.54
CA PRO A 62 -30.90 17.51 47.21
C PRO A 62 -31.56 18.90 47.01
N ILE A 63 -31.07 19.88 47.75
CA ILE A 63 -31.58 21.26 47.69
C ILE A 63 -31.28 21.97 46.36
N GLU A 64 -30.14 21.68 45.70
CA GLU A 64 -29.76 22.26 44.42
C GLU A 64 -30.55 21.62 43.25
N VAL A 65 -30.90 20.36 43.42
CA VAL A 65 -31.73 19.62 42.43
C VAL A 65 -33.16 20.18 42.43
N VAL A 66 -33.72 20.46 43.61
CA VAL A 66 -35.10 21.01 43.73
C VAL A 66 -35.17 22.43 43.19
N ARG A 67 -34.14 23.25 43.33
CA ARG A 67 -34.09 24.62 42.78
C ARG A 67 -33.85 24.67 41.27
N GLY A 68 -33.60 23.54 40.60
CA GLY A 68 -33.45 23.46 39.16
C GLY A 68 -32.16 24.07 38.56
N THR A 69 -31.40 24.81 39.34
CA THR A 69 -30.19 25.54 38.87
C THR A 69 -29.03 24.61 38.55
N PHE A 70 -28.86 23.52 39.29
CA PHE A 70 -27.81 22.52 39.09
C PHE A 70 -27.99 21.77 37.76
N ARG A 71 -29.20 21.37 37.45
CA ARG A 71 -29.52 20.56 36.27
C ARG A 71 -29.24 21.30 34.94
N ALA A 72 -29.52 22.59 34.90
CA ALA A 72 -29.29 23.40 33.70
C ALA A 72 -27.78 23.61 33.45
N LYS A 73 -26.99 23.90 34.50
CA LYS A 73 -25.58 24.20 34.39
C LYS A 73 -24.72 22.97 34.03
N THR A 74 -24.99 21.84 34.71
CA THR A 74 -24.27 20.57 34.47
C THR A 74 -24.58 19.98 33.10
N LYS A 75 -25.86 19.98 32.71
CA LYS A 75 -26.28 19.50 31.38
C LYS A 75 -25.63 20.30 30.26
N MET A 76 -25.48 21.61 30.45
CA MET A 76 -24.87 22.48 29.42
C MET A 76 -23.38 22.23 29.26
N VAL A 77 -22.63 21.97 30.32
CA VAL A 77 -21.18 21.67 30.25
C VAL A 77 -20.92 20.34 29.56
N PHE A 78 -21.66 19.29 29.95
CA PHE A 78 -21.53 17.97 29.32
C PHE A 78 -21.90 18.00 27.85
N SER A 79 -23.01 18.63 27.51
CA SER A 79 -23.44 18.74 26.12
C SER A 79 -22.39 19.48 25.27
N LYS A 80 -21.83 20.56 25.75
CA LYS A 80 -20.76 21.30 25.05
C LYS A 80 -19.50 20.43 24.86
N PHE A 81 -19.08 19.72 25.92
CA PHE A 81 -17.94 18.83 25.83
C PHE A 81 -18.13 17.77 24.75
N PHE A 82 -19.27 17.07 24.75
CA PHE A 82 -19.55 16.04 23.77
C PHE A 82 -19.64 16.59 22.34
N ILE A 83 -20.24 17.76 22.17
CA ILE A 83 -20.31 18.41 20.84
C ILE A 83 -18.91 18.75 20.34
N VAL A 84 -18.06 19.35 21.18
CA VAL A 84 -16.66 19.68 20.80
C VAL A 84 -15.89 18.41 20.50
N PHE A 85 -15.98 17.39 21.34
CA PHE A 85 -15.31 16.11 21.12
C PHE A 85 -15.74 15.43 19.83
N GLN A 86 -17.04 15.36 19.57
CA GLN A 86 -17.58 14.82 18.34
C GLN A 86 -17.09 15.61 17.10
N ASN A 87 -17.09 16.94 17.17
CA ASN A 87 -16.61 17.78 16.08
C ASN A 87 -15.13 17.57 15.81
N VAL A 88 -14.30 17.45 16.85
CA VAL A 88 -12.86 17.15 16.68
C VAL A 88 -12.65 15.82 15.96
N ILE A 89 -13.34 14.76 16.40
CA ILE A 89 -13.25 13.46 15.71
C ILE A 89 -13.72 13.57 14.26
N THR A 90 -14.86 14.21 14.03
CA THR A 90 -15.42 14.34 12.68
C THR A 90 -14.48 15.10 11.75
N ILE A 91 -13.94 16.23 12.18
CA ILE A 91 -12.99 17.02 11.40
C ILE A 91 -11.72 16.21 11.12
N THR A 92 -11.20 15.52 12.12
CA THR A 92 -10.01 14.66 11.96
C THR A 92 -10.26 13.54 10.95
N MET A 93 -11.41 12.87 11.01
CA MET A 93 -11.77 11.81 10.07
C MET A 93 -11.94 12.32 8.65
N ILE A 94 -12.58 13.48 8.48
CA ILE A 94 -12.72 14.12 7.16
C ILE A 94 -11.35 14.51 6.60
N ALA A 95 -10.51 15.15 7.40
CA ALA A 95 -9.16 15.53 6.98
C ALA A 95 -8.32 14.31 6.58
N ALA A 96 -8.33 13.25 7.39
CA ALA A 96 -7.65 11.99 7.07
C ALA A 96 -8.16 11.36 5.76
N SER A 97 -9.48 11.38 5.54
CA SER A 97 -10.09 10.85 4.32
C SER A 97 -9.68 11.65 3.08
N ILE A 98 -9.64 12.98 3.17
CA ILE A 98 -9.20 13.86 2.07
C ILE A 98 -7.75 13.57 1.72
N VAL A 99 -6.86 13.47 2.73
CA VAL A 99 -5.45 13.15 2.51
C VAL A 99 -5.28 11.78 1.85
N MET A 100 -6.00 10.78 2.33
CA MET A 100 -5.96 9.41 1.76
C MET A 100 -6.42 9.39 0.30
N VAL A 101 -7.54 10.02 -0.02
CA VAL A 101 -8.03 10.12 -1.40
C VAL A 101 -7.03 10.87 -2.28
N SER A 102 -6.46 11.98 -1.80
CA SER A 102 -5.45 12.73 -2.53
C SER A 102 -4.20 11.89 -2.82
N GLN A 103 -3.74 11.09 -1.86
CA GLN A 103 -2.61 10.17 -2.05
C GLN A 103 -2.91 9.09 -3.08
N ILE A 104 -4.10 8.47 -3.02
CA ILE A 104 -4.52 7.45 -3.99
C ILE A 104 -4.59 8.05 -5.40
N VAL A 105 -5.21 9.21 -5.56
CA VAL A 105 -5.29 9.90 -6.85
C VAL A 105 -3.90 10.25 -7.38
N HIS A 106 -3.00 10.70 -6.51
CA HIS A 106 -1.62 10.97 -6.89
C HIS A 106 -0.90 9.69 -7.36
N MET A 107 -1.04 8.60 -6.63
CA MET A 107 -0.44 7.31 -7.00
C MET A 107 -0.96 6.76 -8.33
N ILE A 108 -2.27 6.87 -8.59
CA ILE A 108 -2.87 6.39 -9.85
C ILE A 108 -2.40 7.23 -11.05
N ASN A 109 -2.23 8.54 -10.88
CA ASN A 109 -1.86 9.45 -11.94
C ASN A 109 -0.35 9.67 -12.07
N ALA A 110 0.46 9.17 -11.14
CA ALA A 110 1.90 9.29 -11.21
C ALA A 110 2.44 8.53 -12.42
N PRO A 111 3.35 9.13 -13.21
CA PRO A 111 3.99 8.42 -14.30
C PRO A 111 4.82 7.26 -13.74
N VAL A 112 4.52 6.05 -14.13
CA VAL A 112 5.22 4.85 -13.63
C VAL A 112 6.65 4.72 -14.17
N GLY A 113 7.02 5.52 -15.18
CA GLY A 113 8.38 5.52 -15.76
C GLY A 113 8.61 4.40 -16.79
N TYR A 114 7.58 3.65 -17.15
CA TYR A 114 7.64 2.62 -18.19
C TYR A 114 6.31 2.50 -18.96
N ASN A 115 6.37 1.87 -20.14
CA ASN A 115 5.19 1.63 -20.96
C ASN A 115 4.32 0.52 -20.32
N THR A 116 3.02 0.81 -20.18
CA THR A 116 2.02 -0.15 -19.66
C THR A 116 1.00 -0.59 -20.71
N LYS A 117 1.09 -0.04 -21.93
CA LYS A 117 0.08 -0.27 -22.97
C LYS A 117 0.49 -1.43 -23.87
N ASN A 118 -0.51 -2.25 -24.22
CA ASN A 118 -0.35 -3.37 -25.18
C ASN A 118 0.71 -4.39 -24.74
N LEU A 119 0.93 -4.55 -23.44
CA LEU A 119 1.82 -5.55 -22.88
C LEU A 119 1.02 -6.71 -22.31
N LEU A 120 1.34 -7.91 -22.72
CA LEU A 120 0.87 -9.15 -22.11
C LEU A 120 2.02 -9.81 -21.38
N ALA A 121 1.92 -9.94 -20.07
CA ALA A 121 2.89 -10.66 -19.27
C ALA A 121 2.33 -12.05 -18.95
N MET A 122 3.15 -13.07 -19.21
CA MET A 122 2.83 -14.46 -18.93
C MET A 122 3.82 -14.99 -17.90
N ASN A 123 3.30 -15.61 -16.85
CA ASN A 123 4.12 -16.18 -15.79
C ASN A 123 4.20 -17.71 -15.95
N SER A 124 5.31 -18.30 -15.50
CA SER A 124 5.46 -19.74 -15.33
C SER A 124 5.46 -20.58 -16.62
N VAL A 125 6.36 -20.25 -17.55
CA VAL A 125 6.71 -21.18 -18.63
C VAL A 125 7.90 -22.03 -18.20
N ASP A 126 7.81 -23.36 -18.31
CA ASP A 126 8.95 -24.25 -18.04
C ASP A 126 10.15 -23.83 -18.91
N GLY A 127 11.30 -23.60 -18.28
CA GLY A 127 12.51 -23.15 -18.96
C GLY A 127 12.94 -24.04 -20.14
N ARG A 128 12.60 -25.33 -20.10
CA ARG A 128 12.85 -26.28 -21.19
C ARG A 128 11.98 -26.01 -22.43
N GLN A 129 10.79 -25.50 -22.25
CA GLN A 129 9.84 -25.20 -23.32
C GLN A 129 9.84 -23.73 -23.73
N LEU A 130 10.56 -22.88 -23.00
CA LEU A 130 10.54 -21.43 -23.18
C LEU A 130 10.95 -21.02 -24.62
N SER A 131 11.99 -21.66 -25.16
CA SER A 131 12.48 -21.30 -26.51
C SER A 131 11.48 -21.65 -27.61
N ALA A 132 10.83 -22.82 -27.51
CA ALA A 132 9.80 -23.25 -28.45
C ALA A 132 8.56 -22.34 -28.32
N PHE A 133 8.13 -22.06 -27.10
CA PHE A 133 7.00 -21.17 -26.84
C PHE A 133 7.21 -19.75 -27.37
N VAL A 134 8.41 -19.18 -27.18
CA VAL A 134 8.76 -17.87 -27.75
C VAL A 134 8.74 -17.91 -29.29
N GLY A 135 9.22 -19.01 -29.88
CA GLY A 135 9.16 -19.21 -31.32
C GLY A 135 7.73 -19.20 -31.88
N GLU A 136 6.82 -19.92 -31.25
CA GLU A 136 5.40 -19.96 -31.60
C GLU A 136 4.74 -18.57 -31.44
N LEU A 137 5.02 -17.87 -30.32
CA LEU A 137 4.47 -16.53 -30.10
C LEU A 137 4.92 -15.53 -31.18
N LYS A 138 6.19 -15.57 -31.61
CA LYS A 138 6.72 -14.69 -32.65
C LYS A 138 6.09 -14.98 -34.03
N GLY A 139 5.52 -16.17 -34.23
CA GLY A 139 4.78 -16.54 -35.44
C GLY A 139 3.36 -15.97 -35.51
N LEU A 140 2.83 -15.43 -34.43
CA LEU A 140 1.48 -14.89 -34.38
C LEU A 140 1.45 -13.46 -34.99
N SER A 141 0.55 -13.20 -35.89
CA SER A 141 0.41 -11.90 -36.57
C SER A 141 -0.03 -10.76 -35.62
N CYS A 142 -0.56 -11.09 -34.44
CA CYS A 142 -0.98 -10.14 -33.44
C CYS A 142 0.13 -9.81 -32.41
N VAL A 143 1.28 -10.47 -32.50
CA VAL A 143 2.42 -10.29 -31.60
C VAL A 143 3.53 -9.55 -32.35
N ASP A 144 3.83 -8.35 -31.89
CA ASP A 144 4.89 -7.52 -32.47
C ASP A 144 6.27 -7.94 -31.96
N ARG A 145 6.41 -8.08 -30.64
CA ARG A 145 7.68 -8.46 -29.99
C ARG A 145 7.48 -9.39 -28.82
N VAL A 146 8.48 -10.20 -28.51
CA VAL A 146 8.49 -11.11 -27.36
C VAL A 146 9.80 -10.96 -26.62
N GLY A 147 9.77 -10.50 -25.38
CA GLY A 147 10.91 -10.40 -24.49
C GLY A 147 10.84 -11.42 -23.36
N LYS A 148 11.98 -11.73 -22.78
CA LYS A 148 12.13 -12.64 -21.65
C LYS A 148 12.61 -11.87 -20.44
N THR A 149 12.00 -12.17 -19.30
CA THR A 149 12.37 -11.49 -18.07
C THR A 149 12.19 -12.40 -16.85
N ARG A 150 12.99 -12.14 -15.82
CA ARG A 150 12.74 -12.60 -14.46
C ARG A 150 12.39 -11.39 -13.61
N GLY A 151 11.11 -11.20 -13.40
CA GLY A 151 10.54 -10.04 -12.72
C GLY A 151 10.16 -8.91 -13.68
N LEU A 152 9.09 -8.23 -13.32
CA LEU A 152 8.55 -7.08 -14.05
C LEU A 152 8.15 -6.01 -13.03
N PRO A 153 8.27 -4.72 -13.34
CA PRO A 153 7.92 -3.64 -12.41
C PRO A 153 6.52 -3.76 -11.82
N PHE A 154 5.57 -4.31 -12.55
CA PHE A 154 4.17 -4.46 -12.15
C PHE A 154 3.81 -5.85 -11.59
N PHE A 155 4.71 -6.84 -11.64
CA PHE A 155 4.52 -8.18 -11.04
C PHE A 155 5.45 -8.45 -9.85
N GLY A 156 6.42 -7.57 -9.64
CA GLY A 156 7.48 -7.75 -8.66
C GLY A 156 8.72 -8.45 -9.22
N SER A 157 9.75 -8.47 -8.41
CA SER A 157 11.07 -8.98 -8.76
C SER A 157 11.68 -9.72 -7.58
N ASN A 158 12.90 -10.24 -7.77
CA ASN A 158 13.72 -10.69 -6.66
C ASN A 158 14.13 -9.50 -5.80
N ASN A 159 13.67 -9.50 -4.55
CA ASN A 159 14.20 -8.58 -3.56
C ASN A 159 15.51 -9.17 -3.02
N TRP A 160 16.58 -8.43 -3.18
CA TRP A 160 17.92 -8.84 -2.77
C TRP A 160 18.53 -7.79 -1.86
N THR A 161 19.06 -8.23 -0.72
CA THR A 161 19.73 -7.35 0.23
C THR A 161 21.22 -7.66 0.21
N ALA A 162 22.02 -6.64 -0.01
CA ALA A 162 23.48 -6.72 0.03
C ALA A 162 24.06 -5.72 1.01
N THR A 163 25.27 -6.01 1.50
CA THR A 163 26.02 -5.07 2.31
C THR A 163 26.97 -4.30 1.41
N TYR A 164 26.91 -2.99 1.51
CA TYR A 164 27.78 -2.06 0.79
C TYR A 164 28.34 -1.03 1.78
N GLN A 165 29.65 -0.94 1.91
CA GLN A 165 30.34 -0.07 2.87
C GLN A 165 29.81 -0.22 4.31
N GLY A 166 29.50 -1.45 4.72
CA GLY A 166 28.98 -1.76 6.06
C GLY A 166 27.49 -1.46 6.27
N GLN A 167 26.78 -0.97 5.26
CA GLN A 167 25.34 -0.73 5.29
C GLN A 167 24.58 -1.77 4.47
N ASN A 168 23.40 -2.17 4.95
CA ASN A 168 22.54 -3.06 4.21
C ASN A 168 21.69 -2.25 3.23
N ILE A 169 21.82 -2.54 1.95
CA ILE A 169 21.04 -1.95 0.86
C ILE A 169 20.16 -3.03 0.26
N SER A 170 18.89 -2.71 0.05
CA SER A 170 17.91 -3.62 -0.53
C SER A 170 17.62 -3.21 -1.98
N PHE A 171 17.79 -4.15 -2.91
CA PHE A 171 17.56 -3.94 -4.33
C PHE A 171 16.39 -4.77 -4.81
N GLN A 172 15.64 -4.24 -5.75
CA GLN A 172 14.78 -5.04 -6.61
C GLN A 172 15.51 -5.33 -7.91
N GLN A 173 15.86 -6.60 -8.12
CA GLN A 173 16.63 -7.03 -9.28
C GLN A 173 15.70 -7.55 -10.38
N PHE A 174 15.81 -6.96 -11.55
CA PHE A 174 15.16 -7.40 -12.78
C PHE A 174 16.21 -7.98 -13.72
N ILE A 175 15.99 -9.19 -14.20
CA ILE A 175 16.82 -9.79 -15.22
C ILE A 175 16.00 -9.86 -16.48
N MET A 176 16.35 -9.07 -17.49
CA MET A 176 15.56 -8.95 -18.74
C MET A 176 16.47 -8.89 -19.93
N ASP A 177 15.98 -9.39 -21.07
CA ASP A 177 16.66 -9.25 -22.34
C ASP A 177 16.41 -7.86 -22.95
N LYS A 178 17.15 -7.58 -24.02
CA LYS A 178 17.09 -6.28 -24.70
C LYS A 178 15.69 -5.96 -25.20
N GLU A 179 15.01 -6.94 -25.75
CA GLU A 179 13.64 -6.79 -26.26
C GLU A 179 12.67 -6.39 -25.14
N CYS A 180 12.82 -6.98 -23.95
CA CYS A 180 11.96 -6.69 -22.81
C CYS A 180 12.14 -5.25 -22.33
N TYR A 181 13.37 -4.77 -22.13
CA TYR A 181 13.56 -3.41 -21.67
C TYR A 181 13.14 -2.35 -22.70
N GLU A 182 13.33 -2.64 -24.01
CA GLU A 182 12.86 -1.77 -25.09
C GLU A 182 11.31 -1.71 -25.15
N MET A 183 10.62 -2.85 -24.95
CA MET A 183 9.17 -2.88 -24.88
C MET A 183 8.63 -2.10 -23.67
N LEU A 184 9.32 -2.18 -22.53
CA LEU A 184 9.00 -1.40 -21.35
C LEU A 184 9.29 0.09 -21.55
N GLY A 185 10.10 0.47 -22.53
CA GLY A 185 10.45 1.85 -22.79
C GLY A 185 11.17 2.52 -21.62
N LEU A 186 12.00 1.76 -20.90
CA LEU A 186 12.80 2.30 -19.80
C LEU A 186 13.78 3.33 -20.34
N GLU A 187 13.80 4.51 -19.75
CA GLU A 187 14.66 5.60 -20.19
C GLU A 187 16.10 5.40 -19.69
N ILE A 188 17.00 5.12 -20.63
CA ILE A 188 18.43 5.01 -20.35
C ILE A 188 19.03 6.40 -20.38
N LEU A 189 19.52 6.87 -19.24
CA LEU A 189 20.18 8.17 -19.09
C LEU A 189 21.65 8.11 -19.51
N ARG A 190 22.30 6.98 -19.25
CA ARG A 190 23.68 6.71 -19.65
C ARG A 190 23.84 5.24 -20.02
N ASP A 191 24.44 4.96 -21.15
CA ASP A 191 24.85 3.63 -21.59
C ASP A 191 26.37 3.60 -21.72
N ASN A 192 27.02 2.73 -20.97
CA ASN A 192 28.48 2.56 -21.02
C ASN A 192 28.93 1.60 -22.13
N HIS A 193 27.98 1.08 -22.94
CA HIS A 193 28.22 0.19 -24.07
C HIS A 193 29.14 -1.00 -23.72
N LEU A 194 28.91 -1.62 -22.57
CA LEU A 194 29.72 -2.74 -22.14
C LEU A 194 29.52 -3.93 -23.10
N THR A 195 30.64 -4.58 -23.44
CA THR A 195 30.63 -5.85 -24.18
C THR A 195 30.53 -7.07 -23.26
N THR A 196 30.62 -6.85 -21.95
CA THR A 196 30.56 -7.86 -20.89
C THR A 196 29.32 -7.66 -20.04
N GLU A 197 29.00 -8.62 -19.17
CA GLU A 197 27.91 -8.50 -18.21
C GLU A 197 28.11 -7.31 -17.27
N GLY A 198 27.06 -6.54 -17.06
CA GLY A 198 27.05 -5.39 -16.17
C GLY A 198 25.62 -5.12 -15.69
N TRP A 199 25.52 -4.26 -14.70
CA TRP A 199 24.21 -3.88 -14.14
C TRP A 199 23.83 -2.47 -14.58
N PHE A 200 22.59 -2.30 -14.98
CA PHE A 200 21.98 -0.99 -15.04
C PHE A 200 21.49 -0.64 -13.63
N LEU A 201 21.88 0.54 -13.17
CA LEU A 201 21.42 1.09 -11.89
C LEU A 201 20.41 2.22 -12.18
N ASN A 202 19.40 2.34 -11.37
CA ASN A 202 18.56 3.53 -11.43
C ASN A 202 19.18 4.69 -10.65
N GLU A 203 18.67 5.92 -10.86
CA GLU A 203 19.19 7.11 -10.20
C GLU A 203 19.15 7.00 -8.68
N GLN A 204 18.11 6.34 -8.14
CA GLN A 204 17.95 6.14 -6.70
C GLN A 204 19.06 5.23 -6.14
N ALA A 205 19.38 4.12 -6.82
CA ALA A 205 20.46 3.24 -6.41
C ALA A 205 21.82 3.96 -6.43
N MET A 206 22.08 4.80 -7.43
CA MET A 206 23.27 5.63 -7.48
C MET A 206 23.37 6.58 -6.28
N ARG A 207 22.24 7.22 -5.90
CA ARG A 207 22.17 8.11 -4.74
C ARG A 207 22.37 7.36 -3.42
N GLU A 208 21.69 6.23 -3.22
CA GLU A 208 21.80 5.47 -1.97
C GLU A 208 23.18 4.85 -1.75
N MET A 209 23.81 4.44 -2.82
CA MET A 209 25.19 3.93 -2.79
C MET A 209 26.23 5.07 -2.80
N ASN A 210 25.81 6.33 -2.84
CA ASN A 210 26.69 7.50 -2.94
C ASN A 210 27.74 7.35 -4.03
N LEU A 211 27.32 6.81 -5.18
CA LEU A 211 28.19 6.66 -6.36
C LEU A 211 28.23 7.96 -7.15
N SER A 212 29.42 8.28 -7.67
CA SER A 212 29.56 9.42 -8.59
C SER A 212 28.84 9.13 -9.92
N GLU A 213 28.38 10.18 -10.59
CA GLU A 213 27.74 10.03 -11.91
C GLU A 213 28.64 9.32 -12.94
N ASP A 214 29.96 9.45 -12.82
CA ASP A 214 30.95 8.83 -13.70
C ASP A 214 31.40 7.44 -13.26
N ALA A 215 30.82 6.89 -12.18
CA ALA A 215 31.20 5.56 -11.71
C ALA A 215 30.99 4.50 -12.81
N THR A 216 31.98 3.66 -13.00
CA THR A 216 31.93 2.56 -13.97
C THR A 216 31.81 1.19 -13.33
N SER A 217 32.01 1.10 -12.03
CA SER A 217 31.87 -0.13 -11.25
C SER A 217 31.63 0.18 -9.78
N PHE A 218 31.11 -0.78 -9.06
CA PHE A 218 30.97 -0.76 -7.60
C PHE A 218 31.28 -2.15 -7.03
N MET A 219 31.56 -2.22 -5.74
CA MET A 219 31.90 -3.48 -5.07
C MET A 219 31.03 -3.67 -3.84
N LEU A 220 30.35 -4.78 -3.78
CA LEU A 220 29.60 -5.19 -2.60
C LEU A 220 30.54 -5.90 -1.62
N ASP A 221 30.33 -5.73 -0.31
CA ASP A 221 31.25 -6.21 0.73
C ASP A 221 31.51 -7.72 0.71
N ARG A 222 30.58 -8.50 0.18
CA ARG A 222 30.71 -9.97 0.06
C ARG A 222 31.06 -10.46 -1.33
N HIS A 223 31.32 -9.55 -2.28
CA HIS A 223 31.72 -9.92 -3.64
C HIS A 223 33.21 -9.85 -3.78
N GLU A 224 33.79 -10.85 -4.43
CA GLU A 224 35.24 -10.90 -4.69
C GLU A 224 35.67 -10.00 -5.85
N ARG A 225 34.75 -9.56 -6.67
CA ARG A 225 35.01 -8.76 -7.87
C ARG A 225 34.08 -7.56 -7.97
N PRO A 226 34.59 -6.43 -8.48
CA PRO A 226 33.70 -5.29 -8.74
C PRO A 226 32.66 -5.64 -9.80
N ILE A 227 31.47 -5.13 -9.61
CA ILE A 227 30.36 -5.26 -10.54
C ILE A 227 30.42 -4.06 -11.49
N ALA A 228 30.47 -4.32 -12.78
CA ALA A 228 30.50 -3.26 -13.79
C ALA A 228 29.13 -2.59 -13.91
N ILE A 229 29.10 -1.28 -14.03
CA ILE A 229 27.89 -0.50 -14.29
C ILE A 229 27.72 -0.41 -15.80
N ALA A 230 26.72 -1.11 -16.33
CA ALA A 230 26.39 -1.09 -17.76
C ALA A 230 25.78 0.25 -18.18
N GLY A 231 25.08 0.91 -17.28
CA GLY A 231 24.49 2.21 -17.51
C GLY A 231 23.62 2.69 -16.36
N ILE A 232 22.99 3.83 -16.56
CA ILE A 232 22.07 4.42 -15.61
C ILE A 232 20.72 4.55 -16.29
N VAL A 233 19.66 4.10 -15.60
CA VAL A 233 18.26 4.24 -16.02
C VAL A 233 17.57 5.26 -15.13
N ARG A 234 16.58 5.96 -15.68
CA ARG A 234 15.71 6.83 -14.91
C ARG A 234 14.94 6.04 -13.87
N ASP A 235 14.65 6.67 -12.73
CA ASP A 235 13.80 6.07 -11.71
C ASP A 235 12.42 5.72 -12.27
N PHE A 236 11.94 4.54 -11.92
CA PHE A 236 10.62 4.03 -12.29
C PHE A 236 9.95 3.39 -11.08
N TYR A 237 8.62 3.35 -11.10
CA TYR A 237 7.86 2.80 -9.98
C TYR A 237 7.67 1.30 -10.16
N CYS A 238 7.96 0.53 -9.12
CA CYS A 238 7.57 -0.87 -9.02
C CYS A 238 6.35 -1.03 -8.12
N PHE A 239 5.64 -2.12 -8.29
CA PHE A 239 4.42 -2.42 -7.57
C PHE A 239 4.64 -2.28 -6.05
N GLY A 240 4.09 -1.22 -5.46
CA GLY A 240 4.04 -0.99 -4.01
C GLY A 240 5.13 -0.11 -3.40
N ASN A 241 6.24 0.18 -4.09
CA ASN A 241 7.27 1.09 -3.58
C ASN A 241 7.98 1.84 -4.71
N VAL A 242 8.40 3.07 -4.42
CA VAL A 242 9.51 3.69 -5.16
C VAL A 242 10.71 2.79 -4.92
N THR A 243 11.17 2.08 -5.93
CA THR A 243 12.30 1.18 -5.77
C THR A 243 13.59 1.93 -5.82
N THR A 244 14.30 1.78 -4.78
CA THR A 244 15.74 1.87 -4.79
C THR A 244 16.35 0.74 -5.58
#